data_2d240e6ffe39919a77eea271ca4f03b8
#
_entry.id   2d240e6ffe39919a77eea271ca4f03b8
#
_cell.length_a   1.000
_cell.length_b   1.000
_cell.length_c   1.000
_cell.angle_alpha   90.00
_cell.angle_beta   90.00
_cell.angle_gamma   90.00
#
_symmetry.space_group_name_H-M   'P 1'
#
loop_
_entity.id
_entity.type
_entity.pdbx_description
1 polymer ?
#
loop_
_entity_poly.entity_id
_entity_poly.type
_entity_poly.pdbx_seq_one_letter_code
_entity_poly.pdbx_strand_id
1 'polypeptide(L)'
;MSDVEARLAELEHKVGVLEDIQAIRRLHWAYGYYIDFNRPDEVADLFAEDGAVVFLSGEYVGKKGVKRLYGDWIAGRFTGGKPGPVNGLLLDHFQMQDVITVAPDRKTAKGRFHGILLGGWHDDFQETREEMMPQQFMEAGIYENDYVREDGVWKIKRLDYMMQWQANYEEGWAHTTAHLQPAEKTWPEDPLGPDRLLPPEQHRKTWPYRQDVPMHFAHPKFGAMLAGQEK
;
A
#
# COMPACT_ATOMS: atom_id res chain seq x y z
N MET A 1 31.04 -31.22 -2.32
CA MET A 1 30.45 -30.58 -3.51
C MET A 1 31.58 -30.28 -4.50
N SER A 2 31.43 -30.66 -5.76
CA SER A 2 32.33 -30.21 -6.81
C SER A 2 32.20 -28.69 -7.04
N ASP A 3 33.20 -28.06 -7.64
CA ASP A 3 33.13 -26.61 -8.01
C ASP A 3 31.92 -26.32 -8.92
N VAL A 4 31.56 -27.24 -9.80
CA VAL A 4 30.41 -27.14 -10.69
C VAL A 4 29.07 -27.18 -9.88
N GLU A 5 28.94 -28.07 -8.93
CA GLU A 5 27.74 -28.16 -8.09
C GLU A 5 27.57 -26.89 -7.23
N ALA A 6 28.65 -26.35 -6.67
CA ALA A 6 28.59 -25.11 -5.91
C ALA A 6 28.15 -23.92 -6.78
N ARG A 7 28.70 -23.81 -8.01
CA ARG A 7 28.31 -22.77 -8.96
C ARG A 7 26.86 -22.92 -9.44
N LEU A 8 26.38 -24.14 -9.65
CA LEU A 8 25.00 -24.42 -10.01
C LEU A 8 24.06 -23.97 -8.90
N ALA A 9 24.33 -24.35 -7.66
CA ALA A 9 23.53 -23.93 -6.51
C ALA A 9 23.49 -22.39 -6.35
N GLU A 10 24.62 -21.71 -6.58
CA GLU A 10 24.65 -20.24 -6.57
C GLU A 10 23.79 -19.63 -7.68
N LEU A 11 23.83 -20.17 -8.89
CA LEU A 11 23.02 -19.70 -9.99
C LEU A 11 21.53 -19.95 -9.77
N GLU A 12 21.15 -21.13 -9.27
CA GLU A 12 19.78 -21.46 -8.91
C GLU A 12 19.25 -20.50 -7.84
N HIS A 13 20.07 -20.17 -6.83
CA HIS A 13 19.68 -19.18 -5.82
C HIS A 13 19.47 -17.79 -6.44
N LYS A 14 20.39 -17.32 -7.28
CA LYS A 14 20.27 -16.02 -7.97
C LYS A 14 19.01 -15.95 -8.86
N VAL A 15 18.76 -16.97 -9.64
CA VAL A 15 17.54 -17.07 -10.47
C VAL A 15 16.31 -17.03 -9.59
N GLY A 16 16.29 -17.82 -8.53
CA GLY A 16 15.18 -17.83 -7.60
C GLY A 16 14.91 -16.48 -6.93
N VAL A 17 15.94 -15.70 -6.59
CA VAL A 17 15.76 -14.33 -6.07
C VAL A 17 15.12 -13.42 -7.14
N LEU A 18 15.52 -13.54 -8.41
CA LEU A 18 14.91 -12.77 -9.49
C LEU A 18 13.44 -13.15 -9.72
N GLU A 19 13.11 -14.43 -9.63
CA GLU A 19 11.72 -14.92 -9.70
C GLU A 19 10.88 -14.39 -8.53
N ASP A 20 11.44 -14.37 -7.32
CA ASP A 20 10.77 -13.83 -6.13
C ASP A 20 10.49 -12.34 -6.27
N ILE A 21 11.47 -11.56 -6.77
CA ILE A 21 11.28 -10.13 -7.07
C ILE A 21 10.13 -9.92 -8.06
N GLN A 22 10.07 -10.71 -9.14
CA GLN A 22 8.99 -10.62 -10.12
C GLN A 22 7.64 -11.03 -9.54
N ALA A 23 7.59 -12.06 -8.70
CA ALA A 23 6.37 -12.50 -8.03
C ALA A 23 5.82 -11.42 -7.08
N ILE A 24 6.68 -10.80 -6.26
CA ILE A 24 6.31 -9.71 -5.35
C ILE A 24 5.84 -8.46 -6.14
N ARG A 25 6.53 -8.12 -7.23
CA ARG A 25 6.13 -7.02 -8.11
C ARG A 25 4.73 -7.24 -8.70
N ARG A 26 4.47 -8.44 -9.22
CA ARG A 26 3.14 -8.80 -9.75
C ARG A 26 2.07 -8.80 -8.66
N LEU A 27 2.38 -9.27 -7.45
CA LEU A 27 1.49 -9.22 -6.30
C LEU A 27 1.07 -7.78 -5.99
N HIS A 28 2.03 -6.85 -5.93
CA HIS A 28 1.75 -5.44 -5.64
C HIS A 28 0.98 -4.75 -6.78
N TRP A 29 1.27 -5.08 -8.03
CA TRP A 29 0.50 -4.54 -9.17
C TRP A 29 -0.93 -5.07 -9.20
N ALA A 30 -1.14 -6.37 -8.87
CA ALA A 30 -2.48 -6.93 -8.76
C ALA A 30 -3.30 -6.24 -7.67
N TYR A 31 -2.66 -5.89 -6.54
CA TYR A 31 -3.27 -5.11 -5.48
C TYR A 31 -3.85 -3.77 -6.01
N GLY A 32 -3.09 -3.00 -6.82
CA GLY A 32 -3.57 -1.78 -7.44
C GLY A 32 -4.83 -2.01 -8.29
N TYR A 33 -4.79 -2.96 -9.21
CA TYR A 33 -5.96 -3.28 -10.05
C TYR A 33 -7.19 -3.73 -9.26
N TYR A 34 -7.00 -4.48 -8.16
CA TYR A 34 -8.14 -4.93 -7.36
C TYR A 34 -8.78 -3.79 -6.56
N ILE A 35 -8.01 -2.80 -6.14
CA ILE A 35 -8.57 -1.59 -5.53
C ILE A 35 -9.34 -0.79 -6.58
N ASP A 36 -8.76 -0.53 -7.74
CA ASP A 36 -9.36 0.28 -8.80
C ASP A 36 -10.73 -0.26 -9.22
N PHE A 37 -10.86 -1.58 -9.24
CA PHE A 37 -12.12 -2.25 -9.60
C PHE A 37 -12.98 -2.63 -8.38
N ASN A 38 -12.67 -2.07 -7.20
CA ASN A 38 -13.43 -2.33 -5.97
C ASN A 38 -13.69 -3.81 -5.72
N ARG A 39 -12.61 -4.59 -5.61
CA ARG A 39 -12.60 -6.04 -5.35
C ARG A 39 -12.00 -6.36 -3.98
N PRO A 40 -12.70 -6.04 -2.89
CA PRO A 40 -12.13 -6.12 -1.54
C PRO A 40 -11.77 -7.54 -1.11
N ASP A 41 -12.47 -8.57 -1.59
CA ASP A 41 -12.16 -9.96 -1.27
C ASP A 41 -10.84 -10.38 -1.93
N GLU A 42 -10.64 -10.05 -3.19
CA GLU A 42 -9.40 -10.30 -3.92
C GLU A 42 -8.23 -9.53 -3.30
N VAL A 43 -8.45 -8.28 -2.86
CA VAL A 43 -7.43 -7.54 -2.10
C VAL A 43 -7.06 -8.28 -0.84
N ALA A 44 -8.04 -8.72 -0.03
CA ALA A 44 -7.78 -9.43 1.21
C ALA A 44 -7.04 -10.77 1.01
N ASP A 45 -7.27 -11.44 -0.12
CA ASP A 45 -6.61 -12.70 -0.45
C ASP A 45 -5.11 -12.55 -0.77
N LEU A 46 -4.67 -11.35 -1.13
CA LEU A 46 -3.25 -11.06 -1.31
C LEU A 46 -2.45 -11.01 0.01
N PHE A 47 -3.13 -10.87 1.14
CA PHE A 47 -2.51 -10.77 2.45
C PHE A 47 -2.30 -12.14 3.11
N ALA A 48 -1.25 -12.24 3.93
CA ALA A 48 -1.11 -13.33 4.89
C ALA A 48 -2.28 -13.31 5.89
N GLU A 49 -2.56 -14.44 6.55
CA GLU A 49 -3.70 -14.55 7.48
C GLU A 49 -3.62 -13.51 8.62
N ASP A 50 -2.40 -13.28 9.11
CA ASP A 50 -2.08 -12.26 10.12
C ASP A 50 -1.46 -10.99 9.51
N GLY A 51 -1.71 -10.74 8.22
CA GLY A 51 -1.24 -9.54 7.53
C GLY A 51 -1.92 -8.28 8.04
N ALA A 52 -1.33 -7.12 7.76
CA ALA A 52 -1.88 -5.84 8.22
C ALA A 52 -1.75 -4.74 7.17
N VAL A 53 -2.63 -3.74 7.28
CA VAL A 53 -2.54 -2.49 6.51
C VAL A 53 -2.39 -1.32 7.46
N VAL A 54 -1.43 -0.46 7.20
CA VAL A 54 -1.32 0.85 7.85
C VAL A 54 -1.84 1.91 6.89
N PHE A 55 -2.89 2.58 7.34
CA PHE A 55 -3.52 3.65 6.58
C PHE A 55 -4.03 4.74 7.53
N LEU A 56 -3.81 6.01 7.20
CA LEU A 56 -4.26 7.17 7.99
C LEU A 56 -3.95 7.05 9.50
N SER A 57 -2.71 6.68 9.84
CA SER A 57 -2.25 6.47 11.23
C SER A 57 -2.97 5.37 12.00
N GLY A 58 -3.75 4.53 11.34
CA GLY A 58 -4.38 3.34 11.88
C GLY A 58 -3.81 2.06 11.29
N GLU A 59 -3.86 0.97 12.04
CA GLU A 59 -3.44 -0.35 11.60
C GLU A 59 -4.63 -1.32 11.65
N TYR A 60 -4.98 -1.86 10.48
CA TYR A 60 -6.02 -2.87 10.27
C TYR A 60 -5.37 -4.24 10.23
N VAL A 61 -5.69 -5.12 11.18
CA VAL A 61 -4.95 -6.35 11.46
C VAL A 61 -5.72 -7.59 11.03
N GLY A 62 -4.99 -8.51 10.39
CA GLY A 62 -5.53 -9.77 9.87
C GLY A 62 -6.51 -9.55 8.73
N LYS A 63 -6.94 -10.62 8.09
CA LYS A 63 -7.89 -10.55 6.97
C LYS A 63 -9.20 -9.84 7.31
N LYS A 64 -9.67 -9.93 8.57
CA LYS A 64 -10.87 -9.20 9.01
C LYS A 64 -10.65 -7.68 9.01
N GLY A 65 -9.52 -7.21 9.54
CA GLY A 65 -9.17 -5.79 9.50
C GLY A 65 -8.98 -5.30 8.07
N VAL A 66 -8.27 -6.06 7.24
CA VAL A 66 -8.08 -5.76 5.81
C VAL A 66 -9.43 -5.65 5.09
N LYS A 67 -10.36 -6.59 5.29
CA LYS A 67 -11.70 -6.53 4.70
C LYS A 67 -12.50 -5.33 5.21
N ARG A 68 -12.40 -4.97 6.48
CA ARG A 68 -13.05 -3.77 7.02
C ARG A 68 -12.54 -2.50 6.35
N LEU A 69 -11.23 -2.37 6.11
CA LEU A 69 -10.69 -1.23 5.40
C LEU A 69 -11.17 -1.17 3.94
N TYR A 70 -10.95 -2.23 3.18
CA TYR A 70 -11.23 -2.19 1.74
C TYR A 70 -12.71 -2.40 1.39
N GLY A 71 -13.41 -3.26 2.13
CA GLY A 71 -14.80 -3.58 1.89
C GLY A 71 -15.78 -2.58 2.53
N ASP A 72 -15.56 -2.25 3.81
CA ASP A 72 -16.52 -1.43 4.52
C ASP A 72 -16.16 0.07 4.42
N TRP A 73 -14.91 0.44 4.69
CA TRP A 73 -14.50 1.84 4.71
C TRP A 73 -14.31 2.41 3.28
N ILE A 74 -13.47 1.77 2.44
CA ILE A 74 -13.18 2.28 1.08
C ILE A 74 -14.39 2.07 0.16
N ALA A 75 -14.89 0.84 0.04
CA ALA A 75 -16.02 0.55 -0.81
C ALA A 75 -17.28 1.30 -0.35
N GLY A 76 -17.53 1.38 0.96
CA GLY A 76 -18.64 2.17 1.50
C GLY A 76 -18.60 3.61 1.04
N ARG A 77 -17.43 4.23 1.11
CA ARG A 77 -17.22 5.65 0.76
C ARG A 77 -17.28 5.94 -0.74
N PHE A 78 -16.64 5.11 -1.55
CA PHE A 78 -16.49 5.41 -2.98
C PHE A 78 -17.56 4.77 -3.86
N THR A 79 -18.04 3.59 -3.53
CA THR A 79 -18.99 2.85 -4.35
C THR A 79 -20.35 2.62 -3.69
N GLY A 80 -20.57 3.16 -2.49
CA GLY A 80 -21.76 2.85 -1.68
C GLY A 80 -21.83 1.37 -1.29
N GLY A 81 -20.68 0.71 -1.11
CA GLY A 81 -20.56 -0.70 -0.75
C GLY A 81 -20.80 -1.68 -1.89
N LYS A 82 -20.90 -1.21 -3.13
CA LYS A 82 -21.10 -2.07 -4.31
C LYS A 82 -19.76 -2.64 -4.75
N PRO A 83 -19.59 -3.97 -4.85
CA PRO A 83 -18.39 -4.57 -5.39
C PRO A 83 -18.32 -4.40 -6.93
N GLY A 84 -17.11 -4.36 -7.45
CA GLY A 84 -16.85 -4.22 -8.88
C GLY A 84 -16.88 -2.76 -9.36
N PRO A 85 -16.65 -2.54 -10.66
CA PRO A 85 -16.64 -1.21 -11.26
C PRO A 85 -18.00 -0.51 -11.14
N VAL A 86 -17.97 0.77 -10.77
CA VAL A 86 -19.17 1.63 -10.71
C VAL A 86 -19.06 2.70 -11.79
N ASN A 87 -20.11 2.85 -12.59
CA ASN A 87 -20.15 3.86 -13.64
C ASN A 87 -19.95 5.26 -13.05
N GLY A 88 -19.14 6.06 -13.74
CA GLY A 88 -18.86 7.44 -13.39
C GLY A 88 -17.93 7.64 -12.20
N LEU A 89 -17.46 6.58 -11.52
CA LEU A 89 -16.39 6.65 -10.54
C LEU A 89 -15.06 6.30 -11.19
N LEU A 90 -14.08 7.16 -11.01
CA LEU A 90 -12.68 6.89 -11.29
C LEU A 90 -11.95 6.64 -9.98
N LEU A 91 -11.31 5.51 -9.87
CA LEU A 91 -10.23 5.24 -8.91
C LEU A 91 -9.12 4.54 -9.69
N ASP A 92 -7.96 5.15 -9.76
CA ASP A 92 -6.87 4.67 -10.60
C ASP A 92 -5.55 4.81 -9.83
N HIS A 93 -5.08 3.68 -9.26
CA HIS A 93 -3.89 3.62 -8.42
C HIS A 93 -2.70 3.12 -9.23
N PHE A 94 -1.97 4.03 -9.85
CA PHE A 94 -0.72 3.70 -10.53
C PHE A 94 0.34 3.22 -9.53
N GLN A 95 0.71 1.94 -9.63
CA GLN A 95 1.80 1.36 -8.86
C GLN A 95 3.10 1.52 -9.67
N MET A 96 3.94 2.43 -9.21
CA MET A 96 5.11 2.89 -9.98
C MET A 96 6.40 2.18 -9.54
N GLN A 97 7.55 2.81 -9.79
CA GLN A 97 8.89 2.27 -9.58
C GLN A 97 9.06 1.57 -8.23
N ASP A 98 9.71 0.43 -8.28
CA ASP A 98 9.95 -0.41 -7.11
C ASP A 98 11.42 -0.58 -6.77
N VAL A 99 11.68 -0.81 -5.47
CA VAL A 99 12.91 -1.41 -4.98
C VAL A 99 12.52 -2.57 -4.07
N ILE A 100 12.85 -3.80 -4.47
CA ILE A 100 12.50 -5.01 -3.72
C ILE A 100 13.76 -5.71 -3.25
N THR A 101 13.81 -6.04 -1.97
CA THR A 101 14.91 -6.77 -1.33
C THR A 101 14.38 -8.06 -0.75
N VAL A 102 14.85 -9.18 -1.26
CA VAL A 102 14.51 -10.52 -0.78
C VAL A 102 15.56 -10.97 0.25
N ALA A 103 15.11 -11.53 1.38
CA ALA A 103 16.01 -12.07 2.39
C ALA A 103 16.81 -13.27 1.84
N PRO A 104 18.03 -13.56 2.37
CA PRO A 104 18.85 -14.65 1.86
C PRO A 104 18.19 -16.03 1.88
N ASP A 105 17.29 -16.28 2.82
CA ASP A 105 16.54 -17.53 2.94
C ASP A 105 15.31 -17.60 2.01
N ARG A 106 15.03 -16.51 1.30
CA ARG A 106 13.89 -16.36 0.38
C ARG A 106 12.52 -16.61 1.02
N LYS A 107 12.37 -16.34 2.33
CA LYS A 107 11.10 -16.48 3.06
C LYS A 107 10.41 -15.17 3.35
N THR A 108 11.18 -14.08 3.41
CA THR A 108 10.68 -12.73 3.62
C THR A 108 11.29 -11.76 2.62
N ALA A 109 10.61 -10.65 2.40
CA ALA A 109 11.10 -9.57 1.55
C ALA A 109 10.54 -8.22 2.01
N LYS A 110 11.21 -7.16 1.58
CA LYS A 110 10.72 -5.78 1.67
C LYS A 110 10.58 -5.18 0.29
N GLY A 111 9.58 -4.32 0.12
CA GLY A 111 9.37 -3.63 -1.15
C GLY A 111 8.90 -2.20 -0.95
N ARG A 112 9.60 -1.27 -1.58
CA ARG A 112 9.22 0.12 -1.67
C ARG A 112 8.64 0.40 -3.05
N PHE A 113 7.52 1.14 -3.07
CA PHE A 113 6.88 1.58 -4.32
C PHE A 113 6.42 3.02 -4.19
N HIS A 114 6.42 3.76 -5.29
CA HIS A 114 5.63 4.97 -5.41
C HIS A 114 4.23 4.63 -5.90
N GLY A 115 3.22 5.34 -5.38
CA GLY A 115 1.87 5.30 -5.90
C GLY A 115 1.37 6.69 -6.24
N ILE A 116 0.63 6.79 -7.35
CA ILE A 116 -0.21 7.95 -7.68
C ILE A 116 -1.64 7.45 -7.81
N LEU A 117 -2.56 8.14 -7.18
CA LEU A 117 -3.99 7.91 -7.31
C LEU A 117 -4.63 9.11 -7.98
N LEU A 118 -5.45 8.84 -8.97
CA LEU A 118 -6.41 9.77 -9.53
C LEU A 118 -7.81 9.27 -9.16
N GLY A 119 -8.64 10.15 -8.62
CA GLY A 119 -9.98 9.79 -8.19
C GLY A 119 -10.99 10.87 -8.48
N GLY A 120 -12.25 10.47 -8.60
CA GLY A 120 -13.33 11.42 -8.78
C GLY A 120 -14.61 10.83 -9.36
N TRP A 121 -15.60 11.68 -9.53
CA TRP A 121 -16.92 11.34 -10.03
C TRP A 121 -17.28 12.17 -11.24
N HIS A 122 -17.80 11.51 -12.28
CA HIS A 122 -18.38 12.20 -13.45
C HIS A 122 -19.64 12.97 -13.04
N ASP A 123 -19.90 14.09 -13.69
CA ASP A 123 -21.05 14.97 -13.39
C ASP A 123 -22.40 14.24 -13.35
N ASP A 124 -22.59 13.27 -14.26
CA ASP A 124 -23.83 12.50 -14.35
C ASP A 124 -23.97 11.39 -13.30
N PHE A 125 -22.98 11.19 -12.43
CA PHE A 125 -22.91 10.06 -11.50
C PHE A 125 -22.34 10.50 -10.13
N GLN A 126 -23.14 11.25 -9.37
CA GLN A 126 -22.71 11.83 -8.08
C GLN A 126 -23.29 11.09 -6.86
N GLU A 127 -24.03 10.01 -7.05
CA GLU A 127 -24.84 9.39 -6.00
C GLU A 127 -24.03 8.83 -4.83
N THR A 128 -22.80 8.44 -5.08
CA THR A 128 -21.92 7.89 -4.02
C THR A 128 -20.93 8.91 -3.47
N ARG A 129 -20.86 10.12 -4.03
CA ARG A 129 -19.91 11.13 -3.58
C ARG A 129 -20.35 11.75 -2.24
N GLU A 130 -19.52 11.67 -1.23
CA GLU A 130 -19.70 12.42 0.01
C GLU A 130 -19.50 13.93 -0.25
N GLU A 131 -20.34 14.78 0.37
CA GLU A 131 -20.31 16.24 0.16
C GLU A 131 -18.94 16.86 0.46
N MET A 132 -18.23 16.31 1.46
CA MET A 132 -16.89 16.78 1.84
C MET A 132 -15.77 16.36 0.87
N MET A 133 -16.02 15.40 -0.02
CA MET A 133 -15.04 14.96 -1.01
C MET A 133 -15.06 15.85 -2.23
N PRO A 134 -13.91 16.32 -2.72
CA PRO A 134 -13.82 17.02 -3.98
C PRO A 134 -14.32 16.13 -5.12
N GLN A 135 -14.85 16.75 -6.17
CA GLN A 135 -15.34 15.99 -7.31
C GLN A 135 -14.20 15.28 -8.04
N GLN A 136 -13.05 15.89 -8.11
CA GLN A 136 -11.82 15.33 -8.65
C GLN A 136 -10.67 15.56 -7.68
N PHE A 137 -9.86 14.55 -7.48
CA PHE A 137 -8.70 14.65 -6.61
C PHE A 137 -7.54 13.80 -7.11
N MET A 138 -6.38 14.13 -6.63
CA MET A 138 -5.17 13.37 -6.86
C MET A 138 -4.40 13.19 -5.55
N GLU A 139 -3.66 12.11 -5.48
CA GLU A 139 -2.89 11.75 -4.31
C GLU A 139 -1.60 11.06 -4.73
N ALA A 140 -0.53 11.24 -3.98
CA ALA A 140 0.64 10.40 -4.13
C ALA A 140 1.23 10.00 -2.77
N GLY A 141 1.81 8.82 -2.76
CA GLY A 141 2.40 8.25 -1.56
C GLY A 141 3.50 7.26 -1.83
N ILE A 142 4.04 6.75 -0.74
CA ILE A 142 5.06 5.71 -0.74
C ILE A 142 4.49 4.51 0.00
N TYR A 143 4.61 3.35 -0.60
CA TYR A 143 4.46 2.07 0.07
C TYR A 143 5.82 1.61 0.58
N GLU A 144 5.89 1.18 1.83
CA GLU A 144 7.04 0.50 2.42
C GLU A 144 6.54 -0.81 3.04
N ASN A 145 6.56 -1.88 2.24
CA ASN A 145 5.84 -3.10 2.53
C ASN A 145 6.76 -4.23 2.98
N ASP A 146 6.23 -5.09 3.87
CA ASP A 146 6.80 -6.38 4.19
C ASP A 146 6.02 -7.51 3.49
N TYR A 147 6.75 -8.50 3.01
CA TYR A 147 6.20 -9.68 2.34
C TYR A 147 6.69 -10.95 3.02
N VAL A 148 5.86 -11.98 2.97
CA VAL A 148 6.17 -13.32 3.47
C VAL A 148 5.83 -14.37 2.43
N ARG A 149 6.61 -15.46 2.39
CA ARG A 149 6.33 -16.59 1.52
C ARG A 149 5.73 -17.73 2.33
N GLU A 150 4.44 -18.02 2.09
CA GLU A 150 3.66 -19.08 2.72
C GLU A 150 3.33 -20.14 1.67
N ASP A 151 3.65 -21.40 1.94
CA ASP A 151 3.38 -22.54 1.03
C ASP A 151 3.85 -22.30 -0.41
N GLY A 152 4.99 -21.63 -0.56
CA GLY A 152 5.58 -21.30 -1.86
C GLY A 152 5.00 -20.06 -2.54
N VAL A 153 4.00 -19.40 -1.97
CA VAL A 153 3.33 -18.20 -2.51
C VAL A 153 3.70 -16.97 -1.72
N TRP A 154 4.07 -15.89 -2.41
CA TRP A 154 4.31 -14.60 -1.79
C TRP A 154 3.01 -13.91 -1.43
N LYS A 155 2.94 -13.36 -0.21
CA LYS A 155 1.81 -12.61 0.34
C LYS A 155 2.25 -11.33 0.99
N ILE A 156 1.35 -10.36 1.08
CA ILE A 156 1.58 -9.11 1.81
C ILE A 156 1.48 -9.40 3.30
N LYS A 157 2.56 -9.20 4.04
CA LYS A 157 2.60 -9.31 5.50
C LYS A 157 2.21 -8.00 6.16
N ARG A 158 2.70 -6.88 5.63
CA ARG A 158 2.37 -5.53 6.05
C ARG A 158 2.38 -4.62 4.84
N LEU A 159 1.26 -4.01 4.55
CA LEU A 159 1.17 -2.92 3.60
C LEU A 159 1.21 -1.63 4.41
N ASP A 160 2.22 -0.81 4.17
CA ASP A 160 2.40 0.45 4.87
C ASP A 160 2.39 1.59 3.86
N TYR A 161 1.22 2.21 3.70
CA TYR A 161 1.04 3.32 2.79
C TYR A 161 1.18 4.65 3.51
N MET A 162 2.08 5.45 3.01
CA MET A 162 2.34 6.78 3.50
C MET A 162 1.94 7.82 2.46
N MET A 163 0.78 8.42 2.64
CA MET A 163 0.33 9.54 1.83
C MET A 163 1.32 10.71 1.98
N GLN A 164 1.93 11.13 0.88
CA GLN A 164 2.84 12.27 0.85
C GLN A 164 2.09 13.58 0.64
N TRP A 165 1.09 13.57 -0.22
CA TRP A 165 0.22 14.70 -0.49
C TRP A 165 -1.11 14.22 -1.08
N GLN A 166 -2.15 15.02 -0.90
CA GLN A 166 -3.46 14.86 -1.51
C GLN A 166 -3.96 16.25 -1.88
N ALA A 167 -4.62 16.40 -3.02
CA ALA A 167 -5.07 17.69 -3.52
C ALA A 167 -6.34 17.57 -4.36
N ASN A 168 -7.13 18.65 -4.39
CA ASN A 168 -8.14 18.85 -5.43
C ASN A 168 -7.45 18.95 -6.77
N TYR A 169 -8.04 18.39 -7.81
CA TYR A 169 -7.44 18.41 -9.14
C TYR A 169 -7.37 19.84 -9.70
N GLU A 170 -8.42 20.63 -9.53
CA GLU A 170 -8.53 21.99 -10.05
C GLU A 170 -7.56 22.98 -9.40
N GLU A 171 -7.37 22.86 -8.09
CA GLU A 171 -6.51 23.77 -7.31
C GLU A 171 -5.08 23.27 -7.21
N GLY A 172 -4.89 21.94 -7.27
CA GLY A 172 -3.60 21.27 -7.13
C GLY A 172 -3.00 21.38 -5.72
N TRP A 173 -1.83 20.79 -5.55
CA TRP A 173 -1.17 20.66 -4.24
C TRP A 173 -0.65 22.01 -3.66
N ALA A 174 -0.60 23.09 -4.46
CA ALA A 174 -0.15 24.37 -3.98
C ALA A 174 -1.18 25.06 -3.09
N HIS A 175 -2.46 24.74 -3.24
CA HIS A 175 -3.56 25.47 -2.60
C HIS A 175 -4.46 24.59 -1.74
N THR A 176 -4.27 23.27 -1.74
CA THR A 176 -5.11 22.35 -0.98
C THR A 176 -4.32 21.50 0.00
N THR A 177 -5.03 20.96 0.98
CA THR A 177 -4.51 20.01 1.98
C THR A 177 -5.24 18.68 1.83
N ALA A 178 -4.74 17.63 2.48
CA ALA A 178 -5.36 16.32 2.46
C ALA A 178 -6.81 16.36 2.98
N HIS A 179 -7.73 15.74 2.25
CA HIS A 179 -9.13 15.61 2.63
C HIS A 179 -9.32 14.50 3.65
N LEU A 180 -8.54 13.42 3.51
CA LEU A 180 -8.56 12.31 4.44
C LEU A 180 -7.77 12.64 5.69
N GLN A 181 -8.39 12.42 6.84
CA GLN A 181 -7.79 12.69 8.15
C GLN A 181 -7.37 11.40 8.85
N PRO A 182 -6.37 11.44 9.73
CA PRO A 182 -5.98 10.30 10.55
C PRO A 182 -7.15 9.74 11.35
N ALA A 183 -7.17 8.42 11.54
CA ALA A 183 -8.13 7.76 12.41
C ALA A 183 -7.93 8.23 13.87
N GLU A 184 -9.02 8.50 14.56
CA GLU A 184 -9.02 8.94 15.97
C GLU A 184 -9.51 7.85 16.92
N LYS A 185 -10.27 6.87 16.42
CA LYS A 185 -10.87 5.80 17.17
C LYS A 185 -10.58 4.45 16.54
N THR A 186 -10.62 3.41 17.33
CA THR A 186 -10.44 2.03 16.90
C THR A 186 -11.75 1.27 16.86
N TRP A 187 -11.77 0.17 16.14
CA TRP A 187 -12.81 -0.84 16.26
C TRP A 187 -12.81 -1.42 17.69
N PRO A 188 -13.98 -1.68 18.35
CA PRO A 188 -15.33 -1.54 17.82
C PRO A 188 -15.99 -0.18 18.10
N GLU A 189 -15.32 0.78 18.74
CA GLU A 189 -15.90 2.11 19.02
C GLU A 189 -16.24 2.85 17.71
N ASP A 190 -15.34 2.78 16.74
CA ASP A 190 -15.63 3.11 15.34
C ASP A 190 -15.79 1.80 14.56
N PRO A 191 -17.00 1.48 14.06
CA PRO A 191 -17.22 0.25 13.31
C PRO A 191 -16.37 0.11 12.04
N LEU A 192 -15.90 1.21 11.47
CA LEU A 192 -15.03 1.26 10.30
C LEU A 192 -13.56 1.52 10.67
N GLY A 193 -13.28 1.75 11.96
CA GLY A 193 -11.97 2.11 12.47
C GLY A 193 -10.94 0.98 12.38
N PRO A 194 -9.65 1.32 12.50
CA PRO A 194 -8.55 0.36 12.58
C PRO A 194 -8.61 -0.45 13.88
N ASP A 195 -7.88 -1.55 13.93
CA ASP A 195 -7.73 -2.34 15.16
C ASP A 195 -6.82 -1.66 16.18
N ARG A 196 -5.87 -0.84 15.71
CA ARG A 196 -4.92 -0.08 16.53
C ARG A 196 -4.64 1.29 15.92
N LEU A 197 -4.40 2.29 16.75
CA LEU A 197 -3.81 3.56 16.32
C LEU A 197 -2.29 3.45 16.42
N LEU A 198 -1.57 4.07 15.49
CA LEU A 198 -0.13 4.24 15.64
C LEU A 198 0.14 5.20 16.81
N PRO A 199 1.25 5.03 17.53
CA PRO A 199 1.68 6.01 18.52
C PRO A 199 1.86 7.40 17.91
N PRO A 200 1.60 8.49 18.65
CA PRO A 200 1.66 9.85 18.11
C PRO A 200 2.97 10.22 17.41
N GLU A 201 4.09 9.69 17.88
CA GLU A 201 5.42 9.89 17.30
C GLU A 201 5.59 9.21 15.93
N GLN A 202 4.74 8.25 15.60
CA GLN A 202 4.68 7.57 14.31
C GLN A 202 3.61 8.15 13.39
N HIS A 203 2.83 9.12 13.86
CA HIS A 203 1.85 9.79 13.01
C HIS A 203 2.58 10.53 11.89
N ARG A 204 2.11 10.33 10.69
CA ARG A 204 2.76 10.80 9.49
C ARG A 204 2.17 12.12 9.04
N LYS A 205 3.06 13.02 8.66
CA LYS A 205 2.69 14.34 8.14
C LYS A 205 2.60 14.29 6.62
N THR A 206 1.54 14.86 6.10
CA THR A 206 1.36 15.07 4.66
C THR A 206 1.72 16.51 4.28
N TRP A 207 1.78 16.76 2.97
CA TRP A 207 1.96 18.11 2.44
C TRP A 207 1.05 19.14 3.13
N PRO A 208 1.56 20.35 3.47
CA PRO A 208 2.86 20.94 3.05
C PRO A 208 4.09 20.47 3.84
N TYR A 209 3.92 19.60 4.81
CA TYR A 209 5.04 19.02 5.56
C TYR A 209 5.64 17.83 4.79
N ARG A 210 6.96 17.70 4.88
CA ARG A 210 7.67 16.55 4.31
C ARG A 210 8.24 15.72 5.45
N GLN A 211 8.12 14.40 5.30
CA GLN A 211 8.69 13.45 6.24
C GLN A 211 9.49 12.42 5.47
N ASP A 212 10.69 12.11 5.97
CA ASP A 212 11.48 11.02 5.43
C ASP A 212 10.81 9.68 5.72
N VAL A 213 10.76 8.84 4.71
CA VAL A 213 10.40 7.43 4.83
C VAL A 213 11.69 6.64 4.82
N PRO A 214 12.09 6.00 5.94
CA PRO A 214 13.32 5.23 6.00
C PRO A 214 13.37 4.21 4.86
N MET A 215 14.50 4.13 4.17
CA MET A 215 14.71 3.18 3.08
C MET A 215 15.20 1.86 3.65
N HIS A 216 14.58 0.75 3.24
CA HIS A 216 15.01 -0.59 3.68
C HIS A 216 16.23 -1.12 2.92
N PHE A 217 16.71 -0.40 1.91
CA PHE A 217 17.80 -0.81 1.04
C PHE A 217 19.01 0.10 1.17
N ALA A 218 20.19 -0.46 0.91
CA ALA A 218 21.44 0.27 0.95
C ALA A 218 21.68 1.07 -0.33
N HIS A 219 22.49 2.14 -0.22
CA HIS A 219 22.95 2.88 -1.38
C HIS A 219 23.78 1.99 -2.31
N PRO A 220 23.50 1.94 -3.63
CA PRO A 220 24.15 0.99 -4.55
C PRO A 220 25.66 1.07 -4.59
N LYS A 221 26.23 2.27 -4.44
CA LYS A 221 27.68 2.49 -4.51
C LYS A 221 28.41 2.25 -3.19
N PHE A 222 27.77 2.60 -2.06
CA PHE A 222 28.46 2.66 -0.78
C PHE A 222 28.00 1.56 0.21
N GLY A 223 26.98 0.78 -0.14
CA GLY A 223 26.43 -0.24 0.75
C GLY A 223 25.76 0.31 2.01
N ALA A 224 25.62 1.64 2.12
CA ALA A 224 24.99 2.29 3.26
C ALA A 224 23.52 2.59 2.99
N MET A 225 22.67 2.52 4.00
CA MET A 225 21.27 2.96 3.93
C MET A 225 21.23 4.50 3.80
N LEU A 226 20.27 5.00 3.02
CA LEU A 226 20.21 6.44 2.74
C LEU A 226 19.63 7.26 3.88
N ALA A 227 18.75 6.72 4.69
CA ALA A 227 18.20 7.39 5.85
C ALA A 227 17.70 6.40 6.89
N GLY A 228 17.64 6.78 8.15
CA GLY A 228 17.00 6.01 9.23
C GLY A 228 17.75 4.78 9.73
N GLN A 229 19.00 4.57 9.34
CA GLN A 229 19.86 3.64 10.04
C GLN A 229 20.49 4.34 11.25
N GLU A 230 20.01 4.02 12.41
CA GLU A 230 20.79 4.18 13.63
C GLU A 230 22.01 3.24 13.55
N LYS A 231 23.17 3.79 13.95
CA LYS A 231 24.42 3.05 14.10
C LYS A 231 24.34 2.06 15.25
#